data_febc41e57d8a00ea3175cdc98a004409
#
_entry.id   febc41e57d8a00ea3175cdc98a004409
#
_cell.length_a   1.000
_cell.length_b   1.000
_cell.length_c   1.000
_cell.angle_alpha   90.00
_cell.angle_beta   90.00
_cell.angle_gamma   90.00
#
_symmetry.space_group_name_H-M   'P 1'
#
loop_
_entity.id
_entity.type
_entity.pdbx_description
1 polymer ?
#
loop_
_entity_poly.entity_id
_entity_poly.type
_entity_poly.pdbx_seq_one_letter_code
_entity_poly.pdbx_strand_id
1 'polypeptide(L)'
;MAYRIPDDELLVDAIVNVLLKNKTVVSQREICQLVIEQLNRNAEVPYRVSGNRVRRLSLERGLVSLDIEYRETHGIDLPEECPVCGRALDPVTNSTLEGGTAVVMMKCRSCGYVASARSSIPSKYTFNMKPRRVSEIHSVRMDRLYRAKEHVGIACDIIDSLIDGHVLAHDARATVEKLREICDGKEDPGSIGNMIRAMEVDEGEPGWCRPLASVKQVQRKDI
;
A
#
# COMPACT_ATOMS: atom_id res chain seq x y z
N MET A 1 12.46 20.07 5.73
CA MET A 1 11.72 19.53 4.57
C MET A 1 10.55 18.72 5.13
N ALA A 2 9.32 19.03 4.70
CA ALA A 2 8.14 18.24 5.05
C ALA A 2 8.18 16.91 4.32
N TYR A 3 7.68 15.83 4.93
CA TYR A 3 7.48 14.51 4.30
C TYR A 3 6.18 13.91 4.79
N ARG A 4 5.61 13.00 4.00
CA ARG A 4 4.41 12.25 4.35
C ARG A 4 4.74 10.80 4.67
N ILE A 5 3.90 10.18 5.49
CA ILE A 5 3.95 8.74 5.75
C ILE A 5 2.79 8.13 4.97
N PRO A 6 3.03 7.17 4.05
CA PRO A 6 1.94 6.53 3.31
C PRO A 6 1.05 5.74 4.27
N ASP A 7 -0.25 5.66 4.00
CA ASP A 7 -1.11 4.67 4.63
C ASP A 7 -0.76 3.23 4.18
N ASP A 8 -1.39 2.23 4.77
CA ASP A 8 -1.05 0.85 4.49
C ASP A 8 -1.52 0.39 3.09
N GLU A 9 -2.64 0.91 2.59
CA GLU A 9 -3.15 0.55 1.27
C GLU A 9 -2.27 1.12 0.15
N LEU A 10 -1.88 2.39 0.25
CA LEU A 10 -0.94 3.03 -0.67
C LEU A 10 0.42 2.33 -0.65
N LEU A 11 0.88 1.94 0.54
CA LEU A 11 2.14 1.22 0.68
C LEU A 11 2.07 -0.19 0.07
N VAL A 12 0.96 -0.91 0.27
CA VAL A 12 0.72 -2.22 -0.36
C VAL A 12 0.72 -2.10 -1.88
N ASP A 13 0.07 -1.08 -2.42
CA ASP A 13 0.03 -0.81 -3.85
C ASP A 13 1.43 -0.57 -4.43
N ALA A 14 2.25 0.22 -3.73
CA ALA A 14 3.63 0.47 -4.15
C ALA A 14 4.47 -0.82 -4.10
N ILE A 15 4.32 -1.64 -3.05
CA ILE A 15 5.01 -2.93 -2.91
C ILE A 15 4.60 -3.88 -4.04
N VAL A 16 3.30 -4.00 -4.34
CA VAL A 16 2.77 -4.84 -5.42
C VAL A 16 3.36 -4.43 -6.76
N ASN A 17 3.40 -3.12 -7.07
CA ASN A 17 3.99 -2.60 -8.31
C ASN A 17 5.49 -2.93 -8.42
N VAL A 18 6.23 -2.82 -7.32
CA VAL A 18 7.66 -3.19 -7.28
C VAL A 18 7.84 -4.68 -7.50
N LEU A 19 7.04 -5.54 -6.84
CA LEU A 19 7.12 -6.99 -6.95
C LEU A 19 6.73 -7.52 -8.34
N LEU A 20 5.78 -6.88 -9.00
CA LEU A 20 5.41 -7.24 -10.39
C LEU A 20 6.57 -7.01 -11.36
N LYS A 21 7.38 -5.97 -11.13
CA LYS A 21 8.58 -5.66 -11.94
C LYS A 21 9.78 -6.54 -11.55
N ASN A 22 9.95 -6.73 -10.24
CA ASN A 22 11.10 -7.42 -9.65
C ASN A 22 10.59 -8.63 -8.85
N LYS A 23 10.52 -9.78 -9.47
CA LYS A 23 10.00 -11.02 -8.85
C LYS A 23 10.75 -11.42 -7.57
N THR A 24 12.03 -11.08 -7.51
CA THR A 24 12.92 -11.30 -6.37
C THR A 24 13.73 -10.06 -6.08
N VAL A 25 13.86 -9.67 -4.80
CA VAL A 25 14.68 -8.54 -4.35
C VAL A 25 15.60 -9.04 -3.23
N VAL A 26 16.91 -8.85 -3.41
CA VAL A 26 17.94 -9.52 -2.60
C VAL A 26 18.30 -8.81 -1.30
N SER A 27 17.69 -7.65 -1.00
CA SER A 27 17.93 -6.97 0.28
C SER A 27 16.75 -6.12 0.75
N GLN A 28 16.66 -5.94 2.07
CA GLN A 28 15.65 -5.05 2.67
C GLN A 28 15.89 -3.58 2.28
N ARG A 29 17.13 -3.18 2.10
CA ARG A 29 17.47 -1.81 1.69
C ARG A 29 16.98 -1.55 0.27
N GLU A 30 17.22 -2.48 -0.63
CA GLU A 30 16.84 -2.38 -2.03
C GLU A 30 15.31 -2.32 -2.20
N ILE A 31 14.54 -3.25 -1.60
CA ILE A 31 13.08 -3.21 -1.70
C ILE A 31 12.51 -1.91 -1.11
N CYS A 32 13.07 -1.43 0.01
CA CYS A 32 12.67 -0.16 0.60
C CYS A 32 12.90 1.02 -0.33
N GLN A 33 14.07 1.06 -1.00
CA GLN A 33 14.41 2.10 -1.96
C GLN A 33 13.48 2.09 -3.17
N LEU A 34 13.26 0.91 -3.78
CA LEU A 34 12.35 0.74 -4.92
C LEU A 34 10.91 1.18 -4.57
N VAL A 35 10.45 0.86 -3.35
CA VAL A 35 9.12 1.27 -2.87
C VAL A 35 9.06 2.78 -2.67
N ILE A 36 10.10 3.42 -2.11
CA ILE A 36 10.17 4.87 -1.96
C ILE A 36 10.17 5.57 -3.32
N GLU A 37 10.92 5.06 -4.28
CA GLU A 37 10.95 5.57 -5.66
C GLU A 37 9.57 5.45 -6.32
N GLN A 38 8.89 4.32 -6.13
CA GLN A 38 7.54 4.11 -6.66
C GLN A 38 6.51 5.06 -6.02
N LEU A 39 6.58 5.31 -4.70
CA LEU A 39 5.70 6.24 -4.00
C LEU A 39 5.92 7.69 -4.42
N ASN A 40 7.17 8.05 -4.72
CA ASN A 40 7.55 9.44 -4.98
C ASN A 40 7.55 9.81 -6.47
N ARG A 41 7.18 8.89 -7.36
CA ARG A 41 7.22 9.14 -8.81
C ARG A 41 6.45 10.39 -9.23
N ASN A 42 5.26 10.60 -8.63
CA ASN A 42 4.37 11.72 -8.94
C ASN A 42 3.93 12.47 -7.68
N ALA A 43 4.72 12.39 -6.58
CA ALA A 43 4.36 13.02 -5.31
C ALA A 43 4.97 14.42 -5.21
N GLU A 44 4.15 15.42 -4.98
CA GLU A 44 4.60 16.80 -4.68
C GLU A 44 5.36 16.89 -3.36
N VAL A 45 4.89 16.16 -2.34
CA VAL A 45 5.53 16.03 -1.04
C VAL A 45 6.06 14.61 -0.89
N PRO A 46 7.38 14.43 -0.65
CA PRO A 46 7.98 13.11 -0.66
C PRO A 46 7.47 12.23 0.48
N TYR A 47 7.21 10.97 0.16
CA TYR A 47 6.91 9.94 1.15
C TYR A 47 8.18 9.36 1.75
N ARG A 48 8.10 9.01 3.03
CA ARG A 48 9.12 8.23 3.72
C ARG A 48 8.52 6.98 4.35
N VAL A 49 9.24 5.88 4.25
CA VAL A 49 8.87 4.60 4.85
C VAL A 49 10.12 3.89 5.35
N SER A 50 10.01 3.14 6.43
CA SER A 50 11.11 2.32 6.94
C SER A 50 11.11 0.94 6.29
N GLY A 51 12.30 0.36 6.08
CA GLY A 51 12.43 -1.01 5.57
C GLY A 51 11.74 -2.05 6.45
N ASN A 52 11.66 -1.81 7.76
CA ASN A 52 10.92 -2.68 8.69
C ASN A 52 9.41 -2.68 8.40
N ARG A 53 8.83 -1.51 8.11
CA ARG A 53 7.41 -1.41 7.77
C ARG A 53 7.11 -2.09 6.43
N VAL A 54 7.95 -1.87 5.42
CA VAL A 54 7.85 -2.55 4.13
C VAL A 54 7.89 -4.06 4.32
N ARG A 55 8.87 -4.58 5.07
CA ARG A 55 9.00 -6.02 5.34
C ARG A 55 7.79 -6.59 6.07
N ARG A 56 7.37 -5.97 7.19
CA ARG A 56 6.25 -6.44 8.00
C ARG A 56 4.96 -6.47 7.20
N LEU A 57 4.65 -5.39 6.49
CA LEU A 57 3.43 -5.30 5.69
C LEU A 57 3.43 -6.29 4.52
N SER A 58 4.58 -6.48 3.84
CA SER A 58 4.72 -7.49 2.78
C SER A 58 4.44 -8.91 3.26
N LEU A 59 4.87 -9.24 4.49
CA LEU A 59 4.61 -10.55 5.12
C LEU A 59 3.17 -10.66 5.60
N GLU A 60 2.64 -9.64 6.23
CA GLU A 60 1.27 -9.61 6.77
C GLU A 60 0.23 -9.79 5.66
N ARG A 61 0.42 -9.10 4.54
CA ARG A 61 -0.45 -9.22 3.36
C ARG A 61 -0.16 -10.47 2.52
N GLY A 62 0.88 -11.22 2.89
CA GLY A 62 1.25 -12.46 2.22
C GLY A 62 1.82 -12.28 0.81
N LEU A 63 2.39 -11.10 0.51
CA LEU A 63 2.91 -10.74 -0.82
C LEU A 63 4.22 -11.46 -1.15
N VAL A 64 5.02 -11.77 -0.12
CA VAL A 64 6.35 -12.37 -0.26
C VAL A 64 6.54 -13.57 0.66
N SER A 65 7.48 -14.43 0.27
CA SER A 65 8.22 -15.30 1.18
C SER A 65 9.61 -14.73 1.37
N LEU A 66 10.20 -14.95 2.56
CA LEU A 66 11.55 -14.52 2.86
C LEU A 66 12.49 -15.70 2.91
N ASP A 67 13.63 -15.59 2.25
CA ASP A 67 14.81 -16.38 2.55
C ASP A 67 15.69 -15.55 3.47
N ILE A 68 16.06 -16.13 4.62
CA ILE A 68 16.75 -15.43 5.70
C ILE A 68 18.13 -16.04 5.86
N GLU A 69 19.16 -15.23 5.66
CA GLU A 69 20.52 -15.58 6.03
C GLU A 69 20.76 -15.21 7.50
N TYR A 70 21.48 -16.06 8.23
CA TYR A 70 21.73 -15.88 9.66
C TYR A 70 23.21 -15.65 9.93
N ARG A 71 23.49 -14.92 11.01
CA ARG A 71 24.83 -14.88 11.60
C ARG A 71 24.93 -15.94 12.69
N GLU A 72 26.11 -16.55 12.76
CA GLU A 72 26.45 -17.40 13.90
C GLU A 72 26.51 -16.56 15.18
N THR A 73 25.89 -17.07 16.23
CA THR A 73 25.84 -16.45 17.55
C THR A 73 26.13 -17.50 18.59
N HIS A 74 26.84 -17.11 19.66
CA HIS A 74 27.15 -17.97 20.76
C HIS A 74 26.40 -17.51 22.03
N GLY A 75 25.64 -18.40 22.66
CA GLY A 75 25.06 -18.16 23.99
C GLY A 75 23.96 -17.10 24.04
N ILE A 76 23.15 -16.94 23.00
CA ILE A 76 21.99 -16.03 23.01
C ILE A 76 20.77 -16.81 23.47
N ASP A 77 20.00 -16.20 24.37
CA ASP A 77 18.69 -16.69 24.77
C ASP A 77 17.75 -16.73 23.55
N LEU A 78 16.93 -17.77 23.48
CA LEU A 78 15.96 -17.91 22.39
C LEU A 78 14.90 -16.80 22.53
N PRO A 79 14.63 -16.01 21.47
CA PRO A 79 13.65 -14.93 21.54
C PRO A 79 12.22 -15.48 21.68
N GLU A 80 11.37 -14.78 22.42
CA GLU A 80 9.95 -15.11 22.54
C GLU A 80 9.16 -14.61 21.32
N GLU A 81 9.57 -13.46 20.78
CA GLU A 81 8.96 -12.84 19.60
C GLU A 81 9.87 -12.90 18.38
N CYS A 82 9.26 -13.05 17.23
CA CYS A 82 9.98 -13.09 15.96
C CYS A 82 10.58 -11.71 15.61
N PRO A 83 11.91 -11.55 15.52
CA PRO A 83 12.54 -10.27 15.19
C PRO A 83 12.26 -9.84 13.74
N VAL A 84 11.75 -10.75 12.91
CA VAL A 84 11.44 -10.49 11.50
C VAL A 84 10.05 -9.91 11.33
N CYS A 85 9.01 -10.49 11.95
CA CYS A 85 7.62 -10.06 11.74
C CYS A 85 6.88 -9.62 13.02
N GLY A 86 7.49 -9.79 14.21
CA GLY A 86 6.91 -9.40 15.49
C GLY A 86 5.83 -10.36 16.03
N ARG A 87 5.66 -11.55 15.44
CA ARG A 87 4.70 -12.55 15.93
C ARG A 87 5.37 -13.49 16.92
N ALA A 88 4.56 -14.12 17.78
CA ALA A 88 5.04 -15.16 18.69
C ALA A 88 5.75 -16.30 17.94
N LEU A 89 6.72 -16.90 18.57
CA LEU A 89 7.46 -18.04 18.07
C LEU A 89 6.96 -19.34 18.72
N ASP A 90 6.94 -20.41 17.93
CA ASP A 90 6.59 -21.74 18.42
C ASP A 90 7.86 -22.50 18.80
N PRO A 91 7.88 -23.11 20.00
CA PRO A 91 9.00 -23.96 20.40
C PRO A 91 8.97 -25.27 19.62
N VAL A 92 10.13 -25.66 19.13
CA VAL A 92 10.38 -27.00 18.59
C VAL A 92 11.16 -27.79 19.66
N THR A 93 10.55 -28.84 20.17
CA THR A 93 11.10 -29.66 21.22
C THR A 93 11.69 -30.97 20.69
N ASN A 94 12.67 -31.49 21.38
CA ASN A 94 13.21 -32.83 21.15
C ASN A 94 13.25 -33.61 22.49
N SER A 95 13.14 -34.91 22.41
CA SER A 95 13.26 -35.80 23.57
C SER A 95 14.72 -35.89 24.02
N THR A 96 14.97 -35.79 25.33
CA THR A 96 16.30 -35.99 25.90
C THR A 96 16.52 -37.46 26.19
N LEU A 97 17.79 -37.87 26.33
CA LEU A 97 18.16 -39.25 26.67
C LEU A 97 17.64 -39.71 28.06
N GLU A 98 17.33 -38.74 28.92
CA GLU A 98 16.81 -38.97 30.29
C GLU A 98 15.27 -39.01 30.35
N GLY A 99 14.58 -39.02 29.19
CA GLY A 99 13.12 -39.09 29.10
C GLY A 99 12.39 -37.75 29.24
N GLY A 100 13.13 -36.62 29.30
CA GLY A 100 12.57 -35.28 29.31
C GLY A 100 12.37 -34.69 27.90
N THR A 101 11.90 -33.44 27.84
CA THR A 101 11.81 -32.66 26.59
C THR A 101 12.62 -31.38 26.73
N ALA A 102 13.41 -31.05 25.69
CA ALA A 102 14.16 -29.79 25.63
C ALA A 102 13.76 -29.00 24.38
N VAL A 103 13.64 -27.68 24.52
CA VAL A 103 13.44 -26.79 23.38
C VAL A 103 14.77 -26.64 22.63
N VAL A 104 14.81 -27.06 21.38
CA VAL A 104 16.03 -27.03 20.57
C VAL A 104 16.06 -25.81 19.64
N MET A 105 14.91 -25.29 19.27
CA MET A 105 14.78 -24.08 18.44
C MET A 105 13.40 -23.44 18.59
N MET A 106 13.30 -22.17 18.16
CA MET A 106 12.05 -21.45 18.04
C MET A 106 11.76 -21.16 16.56
N LYS A 107 10.53 -21.36 16.10
CA LYS A 107 10.15 -21.20 14.69
C LYS A 107 8.96 -20.25 14.53
N CYS A 108 9.04 -19.35 13.56
CA CYS A 108 7.93 -18.51 13.16
C CYS A 108 7.13 -19.15 12.01
N ARG A 109 5.83 -19.41 12.22
CA ARG A 109 4.95 -19.96 11.17
C ARG A 109 4.70 -18.99 10.03
N SER A 110 4.83 -17.68 10.29
CA SER A 110 4.42 -16.65 9.34
C SER A 110 5.52 -16.28 8.35
N CYS A 111 6.77 -16.16 8.79
CA CYS A 111 7.87 -15.70 7.92
C CYS A 111 8.97 -16.76 7.73
N GLY A 112 8.84 -17.91 8.38
CA GLY A 112 9.83 -18.98 8.28
C GLY A 112 11.12 -18.73 9.09
N TYR A 113 11.19 -17.66 9.90
CA TYR A 113 12.32 -17.43 10.81
C TYR A 113 12.52 -18.60 11.78
N VAL A 114 13.77 -18.99 11.98
CA VAL A 114 14.17 -20.02 12.91
C VAL A 114 15.28 -19.48 13.79
N ALA A 115 15.09 -19.56 15.10
CA ALA A 115 16.12 -19.29 16.10
C ALA A 115 16.61 -20.59 16.72
N SER A 116 17.91 -20.79 16.74
CA SER A 116 18.59 -21.87 17.47
C SER A 116 19.67 -21.27 18.36
N ALA A 117 20.22 -22.08 19.28
CA ALA A 117 21.28 -21.63 20.19
C ALA A 117 22.54 -21.09 19.45
N ARG A 118 22.72 -21.43 18.19
CA ARG A 118 23.88 -21.01 17.38
C ARG A 118 23.55 -20.02 16.26
N SER A 119 22.26 -19.77 15.96
CA SER A 119 21.84 -19.05 14.75
C SER A 119 20.50 -18.40 14.99
N SER A 120 20.50 -17.20 15.54
CA SER A 120 19.26 -16.48 15.88
C SER A 120 19.18 -15.08 15.29
N ILE A 121 20.29 -14.48 14.84
CA ILE A 121 20.32 -13.11 14.33
C ILE A 121 20.24 -13.12 12.80
N PRO A 122 19.13 -12.63 12.21
CA PRO A 122 19.04 -12.45 10.77
C PRO A 122 20.07 -11.43 10.28
N SER A 123 20.82 -11.76 9.23
CA SER A 123 21.81 -10.88 8.61
C SER A 123 21.36 -10.28 7.30
N LYS A 124 20.57 -11.04 6.52
CA LYS A 124 20.08 -10.61 5.22
C LYS A 124 18.71 -11.21 4.93
N TYR A 125 17.92 -10.50 4.15
CA TYR A 125 16.61 -10.95 3.69
C TYR A 125 16.56 -10.91 2.18
N THR A 126 16.13 -12.01 1.56
CA THR A 126 15.75 -12.06 0.15
C THR A 126 14.23 -12.19 0.07
N PHE A 127 13.60 -11.28 -0.65
CA PHE A 127 12.16 -11.18 -0.83
C PHE A 127 11.77 -11.87 -2.12
N ASN A 128 11.03 -12.97 -2.03
CA ASN A 128 10.51 -13.69 -3.19
C ASN A 128 9.01 -13.44 -3.30
N MET A 129 8.58 -12.92 -4.44
CA MET A 129 7.16 -12.64 -4.72
C MET A 129 6.34 -13.93 -4.65
N LYS A 130 5.15 -13.86 -4.03
CA LYS A 130 4.12 -14.89 -4.12
C LYS A 130 3.17 -14.56 -5.27
N PRO A 131 3.31 -15.15 -6.47
CA PRO A 131 2.63 -14.68 -7.69
C PRO A 131 1.11 -14.65 -7.55
N ARG A 132 0.51 -15.72 -7.02
CA ARG A 132 -0.94 -15.82 -6.85
C ARG A 132 -1.50 -14.66 -6.03
N ARG A 133 -0.91 -14.40 -4.86
CA ARG A 133 -1.39 -13.35 -3.95
C ARG A 133 -1.21 -11.95 -4.50
N VAL A 134 -0.07 -11.70 -5.14
CA VAL A 134 0.21 -10.41 -5.78
C VAL A 134 -0.76 -10.17 -6.94
N SER A 135 -1.03 -11.19 -7.76
CA SER A 135 -1.99 -11.10 -8.86
C SER A 135 -3.43 -10.87 -8.38
N GLU A 136 -3.85 -11.53 -7.30
CA GLU A 136 -5.18 -11.31 -6.69
C GLU A 136 -5.36 -9.85 -6.26
N ILE A 137 -4.40 -9.29 -5.54
CA ILE A 137 -4.46 -7.89 -5.07
C ILE A 137 -4.41 -6.92 -6.26
N HIS A 138 -3.54 -7.18 -7.24
CA HIS A 138 -3.45 -6.37 -8.44
C HIS A 138 -4.76 -6.36 -9.25
N SER A 139 -5.38 -7.52 -9.43
CA SER A 139 -6.67 -7.65 -10.13
C SER A 139 -7.77 -6.83 -9.46
N VAL A 140 -7.95 -6.96 -8.13
CA VAL A 140 -8.94 -6.17 -7.38
C VAL A 140 -8.70 -4.67 -7.52
N ARG A 141 -7.43 -4.25 -7.53
CA ARG A 141 -7.06 -2.85 -7.73
C ARG A 141 -7.42 -2.38 -9.14
N MET A 142 -7.11 -3.15 -10.16
CA MET A 142 -7.45 -2.82 -11.56
C MET A 142 -8.94 -2.70 -11.76
N ASP A 143 -9.74 -3.59 -11.16
CA ASP A 143 -11.20 -3.51 -11.20
C ASP A 143 -11.73 -2.23 -10.55
N ARG A 144 -11.15 -1.82 -9.41
CA ARG A 144 -11.51 -0.55 -8.75
C ARG A 144 -11.16 0.67 -9.60
N LEU A 145 -9.97 0.67 -10.21
CA LEU A 145 -9.55 1.74 -11.11
C LEU A 145 -10.46 1.83 -12.34
N TYR A 146 -10.83 0.68 -12.90
CA TYR A 146 -11.73 0.63 -14.06
C TYR A 146 -13.10 1.24 -13.72
N ARG A 147 -13.70 0.86 -12.58
CA ARG A 147 -14.97 1.44 -12.10
C ARG A 147 -14.85 2.94 -11.82
N ALA A 148 -13.73 3.37 -11.19
CA ALA A 148 -13.51 4.81 -10.95
C ALA A 148 -13.43 5.58 -12.26
N LYS A 149 -12.73 5.06 -13.27
CA LYS A 149 -12.67 5.62 -14.62
C LYS A 149 -14.07 5.75 -15.24
N GLU A 150 -14.90 4.72 -15.15
CA GLU A 150 -16.27 4.72 -15.64
C GLU A 150 -17.11 5.81 -14.97
N HIS A 151 -17.05 5.94 -13.64
CA HIS A 151 -17.76 6.98 -12.90
C HIS A 151 -17.29 8.39 -13.26
N VAL A 152 -15.98 8.60 -13.44
CA VAL A 152 -15.43 9.89 -13.90
C VAL A 152 -15.94 10.20 -15.31
N GLY A 153 -15.99 9.22 -16.22
CA GLY A 153 -16.55 9.39 -17.56
C GLY A 153 -18.00 9.88 -17.51
N ILE A 154 -18.84 9.23 -16.72
CA ILE A 154 -20.25 9.62 -16.53
C ILE A 154 -20.35 11.05 -15.95
N ALA A 155 -19.51 11.38 -14.96
CA ALA A 155 -19.49 12.73 -14.40
C ALA A 155 -19.09 13.79 -15.44
N CYS A 156 -18.09 13.50 -16.28
CA CYS A 156 -17.71 14.37 -17.38
C CYS A 156 -18.87 14.61 -18.38
N ASP A 157 -19.60 13.55 -18.75
CA ASP A 157 -20.74 13.65 -19.67
C ASP A 157 -21.89 14.48 -19.08
N ILE A 158 -22.16 14.35 -17.77
CA ILE A 158 -23.14 15.19 -17.06
C ILE A 158 -22.70 16.65 -17.08
N ILE A 159 -21.43 16.93 -16.74
CA ILE A 159 -20.90 18.29 -16.72
C ILE A 159 -20.97 18.91 -18.10
N ASP A 160 -20.58 18.20 -19.17
CA ASP A 160 -20.68 18.68 -20.53
C ASP A 160 -22.13 19.03 -20.91
N SER A 161 -23.10 18.19 -20.52
CA SER A 161 -24.52 18.46 -20.77
C SER A 161 -25.05 19.72 -20.07
N LEU A 162 -24.45 20.09 -18.92
CA LEU A 162 -24.81 21.29 -18.17
C LEU A 162 -24.12 22.55 -18.70
N ILE A 163 -22.96 22.38 -19.33
CA ILE A 163 -22.14 23.50 -19.86
C ILE A 163 -22.65 24.03 -21.21
N ASP A 164 -23.34 23.23 -22.00
CA ASP A 164 -23.80 23.58 -23.35
C ASP A 164 -24.78 24.75 -23.41
N GLY A 165 -25.05 25.44 -22.29
CA GLY A 165 -25.88 26.63 -22.21
C GLY A 165 -25.30 27.84 -21.47
N HIS A 166 -24.08 27.77 -20.90
CA HIS A 166 -23.56 28.81 -20.00
C HIS A 166 -22.19 29.39 -20.35
N VAL A 167 -22.03 30.70 -20.12
CA VAL A 167 -20.82 31.51 -20.42
C VAL A 167 -19.60 31.13 -19.53
N LEU A 168 -19.79 30.41 -18.43
CA LEU A 168 -18.72 29.90 -17.56
C LEU A 168 -18.02 28.67 -18.13
N ALA A 169 -18.26 28.37 -19.40
CA ALA A 169 -17.91 27.09 -20.02
C ALA A 169 -16.42 26.86 -20.29
N HIS A 170 -15.57 27.90 -20.36
CA HIS A 170 -14.19 27.69 -20.83
C HIS A 170 -13.33 26.93 -19.89
N ASP A 171 -13.32 27.32 -18.60
CA ASP A 171 -12.47 26.67 -17.58
C ASP A 171 -12.99 25.27 -17.19
N ALA A 172 -14.32 25.12 -17.16
CA ALA A 172 -14.96 23.84 -16.92
C ALA A 172 -14.69 22.85 -18.06
N ARG A 173 -14.77 23.25 -19.33
CA ARG A 173 -14.42 22.40 -20.48
C ARG A 173 -12.98 21.94 -20.46
N ALA A 174 -12.04 22.85 -20.17
CA ALA A 174 -10.62 22.51 -20.06
C ALA A 174 -10.37 21.47 -18.94
N THR A 175 -11.10 21.58 -17.82
CA THR A 175 -11.02 20.64 -16.71
C THR A 175 -11.59 19.27 -17.08
N VAL A 176 -12.73 19.21 -17.77
CA VAL A 176 -13.37 17.97 -18.25
C VAL A 176 -12.48 17.29 -19.28
N GLU A 177 -11.90 18.03 -20.21
CA GLU A 177 -11.00 17.49 -21.23
C GLU A 177 -9.74 16.88 -20.60
N LYS A 178 -9.18 17.55 -19.61
CA LYS A 178 -8.04 17.04 -18.84
C LYS A 178 -8.39 15.79 -18.02
N LEU A 179 -9.58 15.71 -17.43
CA LEU A 179 -10.07 14.50 -16.75
C LEU A 179 -10.22 13.32 -17.72
N ARG A 180 -10.73 13.57 -18.94
CA ARG A 180 -10.83 12.55 -19.98
C ARG A 180 -9.45 12.05 -20.44
N GLU A 181 -8.50 12.94 -20.65
CA GLU A 181 -7.12 12.58 -21.02
C GLU A 181 -6.46 11.67 -19.98
N ILE A 182 -6.65 11.98 -18.69
CA ILE A 182 -6.18 11.14 -17.59
C ILE A 182 -6.89 9.78 -17.63
N CYS A 183 -8.21 9.75 -17.82
CA CYS A 183 -8.99 8.52 -17.92
C CYS A 183 -8.60 7.67 -19.13
N ASP A 184 -8.18 8.26 -20.23
CA ASP A 184 -7.76 7.56 -21.45
C ASP A 184 -6.34 7.00 -21.38
N GLY A 185 -5.66 7.20 -20.26
CA GLY A 185 -4.32 6.66 -20.02
C GLY A 185 -3.21 7.43 -20.74
N LYS A 186 -3.50 8.63 -21.22
CA LYS A 186 -2.50 9.56 -21.77
C LYS A 186 -1.65 10.17 -20.65
N GLU A 187 -2.19 10.22 -19.41
CA GLU A 187 -1.47 10.60 -18.21
C GLU A 187 -1.53 9.48 -17.15
N ASP A 188 -0.58 9.48 -16.22
CA ASP A 188 -0.48 8.47 -15.15
C ASP A 188 -1.70 8.57 -14.20
N PRO A 189 -2.36 7.46 -13.82
CA PRO A 189 -3.45 7.44 -12.84
C PRO A 189 -3.15 8.10 -11.49
N GLY A 190 -1.86 8.25 -11.12
CA GLY A 190 -1.43 9.05 -9.97
C GLY A 190 -1.79 10.53 -10.06
N SER A 191 -1.96 11.04 -11.27
CA SER A 191 -2.34 12.43 -11.55
C SER A 191 -3.77 12.76 -11.10
N ILE A 192 -4.71 11.79 -11.10
CA ILE A 192 -6.10 11.99 -10.62
C ILE A 192 -6.12 12.37 -9.14
N GLY A 193 -5.34 11.68 -8.31
CA GLY A 193 -5.25 11.96 -6.88
C GLY A 193 -4.65 13.34 -6.59
N ASN A 194 -3.69 13.77 -7.38
CA ASN A 194 -3.05 15.08 -7.25
C ASN A 194 -3.98 16.20 -7.73
N MET A 195 -4.75 15.96 -8.79
CA MET A 195 -5.71 16.92 -9.33
C MET A 195 -6.90 17.15 -8.40
N ILE A 196 -7.44 16.10 -7.79
CA ILE A 196 -8.51 16.22 -6.77
C ILE A 196 -7.98 16.99 -5.56
N ARG A 197 -6.75 16.75 -5.13
CA ARG A 197 -6.11 17.50 -4.02
C ARG A 197 -5.78 18.95 -4.38
N ALA A 198 -5.39 19.23 -5.62
CA ALA A 198 -5.18 20.61 -6.07
C ALA A 198 -6.48 21.42 -6.10
N MET A 199 -7.62 20.79 -6.40
CA MET A 199 -8.95 21.40 -6.30
C MET A 199 -9.38 21.66 -4.83
N GLU A 200 -8.88 20.88 -3.86
CA GLU A 200 -9.15 21.08 -2.43
C GLU A 200 -8.30 22.19 -1.78
N VAL A 201 -7.20 22.61 -2.42
CA VAL A 201 -6.25 23.60 -1.86
C VAL A 201 -6.57 25.03 -2.27
N ASP A 202 -7.41 25.24 -3.30
CA ASP A 202 -7.86 26.57 -3.68
C ASP A 202 -9.05 27.00 -2.79
N GLU A 203 -8.75 27.34 -1.51
CA GLU A 203 -9.70 27.87 -0.52
C GLU A 203 -10.17 29.34 -0.85
N GLY A 204 -10.12 29.72 -2.08
CA GLY A 204 -10.82 30.89 -2.63
C GLY A 204 -12.25 30.48 -3.02
N GLU A 205 -13.19 30.53 -2.08
CA GLU A 205 -14.58 30.12 -2.26
C GLU A 205 -15.22 30.54 -3.60
N PRO A 206 -15.46 29.62 -4.53
CA PRO A 206 -16.58 29.73 -5.42
C PRO A 206 -17.76 29.05 -4.73
N GLY A 207 -18.82 29.79 -4.46
CA GLY A 207 -20.02 29.37 -3.68
C GLY A 207 -20.82 28.17 -4.23
N TRP A 208 -20.30 27.42 -5.19
CA TRP A 208 -20.92 26.21 -5.76
C TRP A 208 -20.29 24.89 -5.26
N CYS A 209 -19.13 24.95 -4.57
CA CYS A 209 -18.53 23.79 -3.91
C CYS A 209 -19.01 23.54 -2.47
N ARG A 210 -20.14 24.11 -2.06
CA ARG A 210 -20.77 23.69 -0.81
C ARG A 210 -21.26 22.27 -0.98
N PRO A 211 -20.80 21.29 -0.16
CA PRO A 211 -21.48 20.01 -0.09
C PRO A 211 -22.95 20.31 0.19
N LEU A 212 -23.86 19.63 -0.50
CA LEU A 212 -25.30 19.63 -0.21
C LEU A 212 -25.49 19.18 1.26
N ALA A 213 -25.20 20.09 2.18
CA ALA A 213 -25.44 19.93 3.57
C ALA A 213 -26.96 19.94 3.75
N SER A 214 -27.47 18.75 4.05
CA SER A 214 -28.78 18.53 4.63
C SER A 214 -29.97 19.14 3.86
N VAL A 215 -30.53 18.34 2.97
CA VAL A 215 -31.97 18.40 2.74
C VAL A 215 -32.63 18.19 4.10
N LYS A 216 -33.00 19.32 4.76
CA LYS A 216 -33.82 19.29 5.93
C LYS A 216 -35.09 18.52 5.59
N GLN A 217 -35.35 17.46 6.30
CA GLN A 217 -36.60 16.74 6.32
C GLN A 217 -37.75 17.78 6.46
N VAL A 218 -38.49 17.94 5.39
CA VAL A 218 -39.76 18.63 5.44
C VAL A 218 -40.69 17.73 6.28
N GLN A 219 -40.85 18.09 7.51
CA GLN A 219 -41.93 17.53 8.36
C GLN A 219 -43.24 17.75 7.62
N ARG A 220 -43.87 16.68 7.16
CA ARG A 220 -45.30 16.67 6.85
C ARG A 220 -46.05 16.95 8.14
N LYS A 221 -46.54 18.15 8.30
CA LYS A 221 -47.63 18.47 9.19
C LYS A 221 -48.94 18.10 8.51
N ASP A 222 -49.70 17.38 9.24
CA ASP A 222 -51.06 16.89 9.06
C ASP A 222 -52.01 17.80 8.27
N ILE A 223 -52.76 17.19 7.36
CA ILE A 223 -54.24 17.37 7.25
C ILE A 223 -54.83 15.97 7.09
#